data_b2c4665c433676be8c9666b61bfe12ea
#
_entry.id   b2c4665c433676be8c9666b61bfe12ea
#
_cell.length_a   1.000
_cell.length_b   1.000
_cell.length_c   1.000
_cell.angle_alpha   90.00
_cell.angle_beta   90.00
_cell.angle_gamma   90.00
#
_symmetry.space_group_name_H-M   'P 1'
#
loop_
_entity.id
_entity.type
_entity.pdbx_description
1 polymer ?
#
loop_
_entity_poly.entity_id
_entity_poly.type
_entity_poly.pdbx_seq_one_letter_code
_entity_poly.pdbx_strand_id
1 'polypeptide(L)'
;MNKCKILFDATELSYFLEESGHRAGVFFVALNLFRELRKRKNVELVFCCNFKRYYFLKKVIDKVEEFQGIELLKENSLINLFFARLNYWAKFKNSKIKYAMLSFSRYYENIFYKQNKKNLEQLKDFDIYFSPFQAPSEEILYSKHLKRFRMLHDTIPVLEAGKIPTNRRLWSYRIYNTINSNDFYVTNSECTKKDVLKYFNIREENIKTTLLGVDDYFKPTKEPNKEKYIFSLCTLGKRKNLIFAIKNFFKFIEKNKINDLKLVLAGGVWEKFKKELVNTIGDFDQSKIEVLGYVKDEELPRLYSNALMFIYPSLYEGFGLPVLEAMKCGCPVITSNVSSLPEVIGQAGIQINPECDEELIKAYEKMYYDNFFRELCVERGLIRANNFSWEKCANQVIDFICSKSS
;
A
#
# COMPACT_ATOMS: atom_id res chain seq x y z
N MET A 1 10.97 -29.34 16.56
CA MET A 1 10.92 -28.83 15.17
C MET A 1 11.86 -27.65 15.08
N ASN A 2 12.79 -27.66 14.15
CA ASN A 2 13.66 -26.51 13.91
C ASN A 2 12.81 -25.31 13.53
N LYS A 3 13.07 -24.15 14.14
CA LYS A 3 12.38 -22.90 13.79
C LYS A 3 12.79 -22.49 12.37
N CYS A 4 11.83 -22.01 11.59
CA CYS A 4 12.08 -21.39 10.29
C CYS A 4 12.68 -20.00 10.54
N LYS A 5 13.98 -19.83 10.28
CA LYS A 5 14.68 -18.55 10.49
C LYS A 5 14.59 -17.71 9.23
N ILE A 6 13.86 -16.59 9.32
CA ILE A 6 13.57 -15.71 8.18
C ILE A 6 14.30 -14.39 8.37
N LEU A 7 15.11 -14.03 7.37
CA LEU A 7 15.64 -12.68 7.23
C LEU A 7 14.57 -11.78 6.61
N PHE A 8 13.92 -10.98 7.47
CA PHE A 8 12.79 -10.13 7.10
C PHE A 8 13.26 -8.72 6.73
N ASP A 9 12.95 -8.26 5.52
CA ASP A 9 13.24 -6.87 5.11
C ASP A 9 12.28 -5.89 5.80
N ALA A 10 12.77 -5.23 6.82
CA ALA A 10 12.04 -4.29 7.65
C ALA A 10 12.25 -2.83 7.23
N THR A 11 12.70 -2.57 5.99
CA THR A 11 12.95 -1.20 5.49
C THR A 11 11.72 -0.31 5.66
N GLU A 12 10.52 -0.81 5.32
CA GLU A 12 9.28 -0.05 5.48
C GLU A 12 8.96 0.25 6.96
N LEU A 13 9.26 -0.66 7.88
CA LEU A 13 9.02 -0.46 9.31
C LEU A 13 9.89 0.65 9.91
N SER A 14 10.97 1.02 9.25
CA SER A 14 11.83 2.14 9.65
C SER A 14 11.13 3.51 9.63
N TYR A 15 9.97 3.61 8.97
CA TYR A 15 9.12 4.81 8.96
C TYR A 15 8.17 4.91 10.15
N PHE A 16 8.14 3.92 11.06
CA PHE A 16 7.19 3.85 12.16
C PHE A 16 7.17 5.09 13.06
N LEU A 17 8.34 5.69 13.33
CA LEU A 17 8.49 6.89 14.15
C LEU A 17 8.49 8.20 13.31
N GLU A 18 8.22 8.11 12.01
CA GLU A 18 8.10 9.28 11.17
C GLU A 18 6.66 9.80 11.15
N GLU A 19 6.52 11.09 10.84
CA GLU A 19 5.19 11.68 10.68
C GLU A 19 4.39 10.92 9.63
N SER A 20 3.11 10.83 9.86
CA SER A 20 2.16 9.96 9.16
C SER A 20 2.13 10.06 7.63
N GLY A 21 2.60 11.14 7.02
CA GLY A 21 2.69 11.29 5.57
C GLY A 21 3.64 10.33 4.85
N HIS A 22 4.45 9.56 5.58
CA HIS A 22 5.36 8.55 5.02
C HIS A 22 4.85 7.12 5.16
N ARG A 23 3.72 6.91 5.87
CA ARG A 23 3.10 5.60 6.05
C ARG A 23 2.08 5.37 4.94
N ALA A 24 2.49 4.74 3.86
CA ALA A 24 1.61 4.33 2.76
C ALA A 24 1.10 2.89 2.98
N GLY A 25 0.21 2.41 2.12
CA GLY A 25 -0.37 1.07 2.23
C GLY A 25 0.66 -0.06 2.40
N VAL A 26 1.83 0.04 1.72
CA VAL A 26 2.92 -0.95 1.84
C VAL A 26 3.55 -0.99 3.25
N PHE A 27 3.55 0.13 3.98
CA PHE A 27 3.98 0.17 5.39
C PHE A 27 3.06 -0.70 6.25
N PHE A 28 1.74 -0.54 6.10
CA PHE A 28 0.76 -1.33 6.86
C PHE A 28 0.81 -2.81 6.51
N VAL A 29 1.06 -3.15 5.24
CA VAL A 29 1.28 -4.55 4.83
C VAL A 29 2.50 -5.14 5.55
N ALA A 30 3.65 -4.43 5.53
CA ALA A 30 4.86 -4.89 6.21
C ALA A 30 4.66 -5.04 7.73
N LEU A 31 3.98 -4.07 8.35
CA LEU A 31 3.70 -4.08 9.77
C LEU A 31 2.80 -5.26 10.19
N ASN A 32 1.70 -5.46 9.48
CA ASN A 32 0.75 -6.50 9.82
C ASN A 32 1.31 -7.91 9.52
N LEU A 33 2.05 -8.08 8.43
CA LEU A 33 2.76 -9.34 8.18
C LEU A 33 3.79 -9.64 9.27
N PHE A 34 4.57 -8.64 9.69
CA PHE A 34 5.49 -8.80 10.81
C PHE A 34 4.75 -9.23 12.09
N ARG A 35 3.67 -8.55 12.46
CA ARG A 35 2.85 -8.85 13.65
C ARG A 35 2.35 -10.29 13.63
N GLU A 36 1.81 -10.73 12.53
CA GLU A 36 1.27 -12.09 12.39
C GLU A 36 2.36 -13.16 12.34
N LEU A 37 3.46 -12.92 11.65
CA LEU A 37 4.58 -13.87 11.60
C LEU A 37 5.25 -14.01 12.97
N ARG A 38 5.39 -12.92 13.74
CA ARG A 38 5.97 -12.94 15.09
C ARG A 38 5.18 -13.79 16.09
N LYS A 39 3.86 -13.90 15.94
CA LYS A 39 3.01 -14.73 16.82
C LYS A 39 3.31 -16.23 16.69
N ARG A 40 4.03 -16.65 15.65
CA ARG A 40 4.24 -18.06 15.33
C ARG A 40 5.42 -18.66 16.06
N LYS A 41 5.19 -19.74 16.83
CA LYS A 41 6.21 -20.43 17.62
C LYS A 41 7.31 -21.07 16.76
N ASN A 42 7.00 -21.42 15.53
CA ASN A 42 7.90 -22.08 14.58
C ASN A 42 8.62 -21.11 13.63
N VAL A 43 8.46 -19.79 13.80
CA VAL A 43 9.12 -18.75 13.01
C VAL A 43 10.05 -17.95 13.91
N GLU A 44 11.25 -17.68 13.44
CA GLU A 44 12.20 -16.74 14.03
C GLU A 44 12.50 -15.65 13.01
N LEU A 45 12.26 -14.40 13.39
CA LEU A 45 12.48 -13.24 12.52
C LEU A 45 13.73 -12.50 12.93
N VAL A 46 14.62 -12.27 11.95
CA VAL A 46 15.75 -11.35 12.08
C VAL A 46 15.54 -10.24 11.06
N PHE A 47 15.63 -9.00 11.48
CA PHE A 47 15.44 -7.88 10.59
C PHE A 47 16.69 -7.57 9.75
N CYS A 48 16.48 -7.21 8.50
CA CYS A 48 17.43 -6.49 7.68
C CYS A 48 16.75 -5.27 7.06
N CYS A 49 17.53 -4.35 6.52
CA CYS A 49 16.99 -3.20 5.80
C CYS A 49 18.01 -2.61 4.83
N ASN A 50 17.54 -1.73 3.94
CA ASN A 50 18.42 -0.88 3.16
C ASN A 50 19.31 -0.07 4.12
N PHE A 51 20.64 -0.01 3.85
CA PHE A 51 21.61 0.65 4.72
C PHE A 51 21.24 2.12 5.05
N LYS A 52 20.60 2.85 4.13
CA LYS A 52 20.14 4.22 4.37
C LYS A 52 19.13 4.35 5.50
N ARG A 53 18.40 3.26 5.76
CA ARG A 53 17.37 3.20 6.80
C ARG A 53 17.83 2.53 8.09
N TYR A 54 19.07 2.06 8.14
CA TYR A 54 19.62 1.30 9.26
C TYR A 54 19.45 1.99 10.62
N TYR A 55 19.87 3.25 10.76
CA TYR A 55 19.73 3.97 12.02
C TYR A 55 18.30 4.36 12.35
N PHE A 56 17.44 4.53 11.36
CA PHE A 56 16.01 4.75 11.57
C PHE A 56 15.35 3.49 12.12
N LEU A 57 15.62 2.33 11.51
CA LEU A 57 15.08 1.05 11.96
C LEU A 57 15.62 0.69 13.36
N LYS A 58 16.92 0.88 13.60
CA LYS A 58 17.51 0.69 14.94
C LYS A 58 16.79 1.52 15.99
N LYS A 59 16.51 2.79 15.72
CA LYS A 59 15.75 3.66 16.62
C LYS A 59 14.31 3.16 16.85
N VAL A 60 13.67 2.59 15.84
CA VAL A 60 12.34 1.97 15.98
C VAL A 60 12.41 0.77 16.94
N ILE A 61 13.38 -0.13 16.73
CA ILE A 61 13.58 -1.30 17.61
C ILE A 61 13.85 -0.88 19.05
N ASP A 62 14.68 0.15 19.25
CA ASP A 62 15.06 0.63 20.59
C ASP A 62 13.91 1.32 21.34
N LYS A 63 12.96 1.97 20.62
CA LYS A 63 11.96 2.86 21.22
C LYS A 63 10.53 2.34 21.21
N VAL A 64 10.20 1.42 20.34
CA VAL A 64 8.84 0.91 20.16
C VAL A 64 8.76 -0.49 20.76
N GLU A 65 7.95 -0.64 21.80
CA GLU A 65 7.81 -1.87 22.58
C GLU A 65 7.51 -3.09 21.69
N GLU A 66 6.69 -2.90 20.68
CA GLU A 66 6.32 -3.94 19.71
C GLU A 66 7.52 -4.56 18.97
N PHE A 67 8.63 -3.83 18.81
CA PHE A 67 9.83 -4.31 18.11
C PHE A 67 10.96 -4.75 19.05
N GLN A 68 10.79 -4.60 20.36
CA GLN A 68 11.81 -4.99 21.32
C GLN A 68 12.12 -6.48 21.25
N GLY A 69 13.40 -6.82 21.38
CA GLY A 69 13.90 -8.19 21.30
C GLY A 69 14.05 -8.77 19.88
N ILE A 70 13.73 -8.00 18.84
CA ILE A 70 14.01 -8.41 17.46
C ILE A 70 15.47 -8.11 17.12
N GLU A 71 16.17 -9.13 16.64
CA GLU A 71 17.55 -8.97 16.17
C GLU A 71 17.57 -8.20 14.84
N LEU A 72 18.49 -7.23 14.73
CA LEU A 72 18.78 -6.51 13.48
C LEU A 72 20.12 -6.99 12.92
N LEU A 73 20.12 -7.48 11.69
CA LEU A 73 21.34 -7.87 10.98
C LEU A 73 22.33 -6.68 10.95
N LYS A 74 23.56 -6.91 11.39
CA LYS A 74 24.56 -5.84 11.49
C LYS A 74 25.04 -5.39 10.12
N GLU A 75 25.07 -4.08 9.88
CA GLU A 75 25.78 -3.50 8.75
C GLU A 75 27.27 -3.44 9.07
N ASN A 76 28.07 -4.23 8.36
CA ASN A 76 29.53 -4.34 8.60
C ASN A 76 30.37 -3.41 7.73
N SER A 77 29.79 -2.73 6.75
CA SER A 77 30.49 -1.77 5.92
C SER A 77 30.61 -0.43 6.63
N LEU A 78 31.83 -0.02 6.98
CA LEU A 78 32.08 1.31 7.57
C LEU A 78 31.58 2.45 6.65
N ILE A 79 31.69 2.25 5.35
CA ILE A 79 31.24 3.22 4.36
C ILE A 79 29.71 3.28 4.33
N ASN A 80 29.02 2.14 4.32
CA ASN A 80 27.56 2.11 4.41
C ASN A 80 27.07 2.72 5.72
N LEU A 81 27.72 2.42 6.84
CA LEU A 81 27.41 3.03 8.14
C LEU A 81 27.60 4.55 8.13
N PHE A 82 28.66 5.05 7.47
CA PHE A 82 28.86 6.48 7.30
C PHE A 82 27.69 7.12 6.53
N PHE A 83 27.30 6.55 5.37
CA PHE A 83 26.18 7.06 4.59
C PHE A 83 24.82 6.86 5.28
N ALA A 84 24.65 5.78 6.03
CA ALA A 84 23.46 5.58 6.87
C ALA A 84 23.33 6.69 7.92
N ARG A 85 24.45 7.04 8.58
CA ARG A 85 24.51 8.14 9.57
C ARG A 85 24.26 9.48 8.91
N LEU A 86 24.82 9.72 7.72
CA LEU A 86 24.60 10.92 6.92
C LEU A 86 23.11 11.10 6.56
N ASN A 87 22.43 10.03 6.09
CA ASN A 87 21.00 10.06 5.78
C ASN A 87 20.16 10.33 7.05
N TYR A 88 20.50 9.70 8.18
CA TYR A 88 19.81 9.92 9.44
C TYR A 88 19.89 11.39 9.88
N TRP A 89 21.09 11.99 9.84
CA TRP A 89 21.30 13.40 10.23
C TRP A 89 20.70 14.40 9.24
N ALA A 90 20.68 14.07 7.95
CA ALA A 90 20.07 14.92 6.93
C ALA A 90 18.60 15.25 7.23
N LYS A 91 17.88 14.37 7.93
CA LYS A 91 16.48 14.59 8.34
C LYS A 91 16.32 15.83 9.22
N PHE A 92 17.33 16.16 10.04
CA PHE A 92 17.29 17.25 11.03
C PHE A 92 17.93 18.54 10.52
N LYS A 93 18.32 18.63 9.25
CA LYS A 93 18.98 19.80 8.63
C LYS A 93 18.00 20.61 7.78
N ASN A 94 18.34 21.87 7.56
CA ASN A 94 17.61 22.74 6.64
C ASN A 94 17.61 22.17 5.20
N SER A 95 16.69 22.66 4.34
CA SER A 95 16.45 22.08 3.01
C SER A 95 17.70 21.97 2.13
N LYS A 96 18.55 23.02 2.06
CA LYS A 96 19.74 23.04 1.18
C LYS A 96 20.77 21.99 1.59
N ILE A 97 21.12 21.92 2.89
CA ILE A 97 22.07 20.94 3.43
C ILE A 97 21.51 19.53 3.28
N LYS A 98 20.24 19.34 3.58
CA LYS A 98 19.54 18.06 3.40
C LYS A 98 19.67 17.56 1.96
N TYR A 99 19.39 18.40 0.97
CA TYR A 99 19.48 18.02 -0.45
C TYR A 99 20.91 17.66 -0.86
N ALA A 100 21.91 18.40 -0.42
CA ALA A 100 23.30 18.10 -0.70
C ALA A 100 23.74 16.74 -0.12
N MET A 101 23.42 16.48 1.15
CA MET A 101 23.74 15.21 1.83
C MET A 101 23.04 14.01 1.17
N LEU A 102 21.75 14.13 0.85
CA LEU A 102 21.00 13.06 0.19
C LEU A 102 21.46 12.83 -1.26
N SER A 103 21.86 13.89 -1.98
CA SER A 103 22.38 13.76 -3.34
C SER A 103 23.73 13.05 -3.35
N PHE A 104 24.61 13.37 -2.41
CA PHE A 104 25.88 12.69 -2.23
C PHE A 104 25.70 11.20 -1.87
N SER A 105 24.77 10.90 -0.96
CA SER A 105 24.44 9.51 -0.62
C SER A 105 23.88 8.72 -1.81
N ARG A 106 23.03 9.34 -2.66
CA ARG A 106 22.54 8.71 -3.90
C ARG A 106 23.65 8.49 -4.92
N TYR A 107 24.56 9.44 -5.07
CA TYR A 107 25.71 9.32 -5.97
C TYR A 107 26.59 8.13 -5.55
N TYR A 108 26.88 8.01 -4.25
CA TYR A 108 27.59 6.86 -3.70
C TYR A 108 26.88 5.52 -4.02
N GLU A 109 25.58 5.42 -3.77
CA GLU A 109 24.81 4.21 -4.06
C GLU A 109 24.90 3.78 -5.54
N ASN A 110 24.87 4.75 -6.44
CA ASN A 110 24.91 4.46 -7.88
C ASN A 110 26.30 4.00 -8.39
N ILE A 111 27.37 4.42 -7.74
CA ILE A 111 28.75 4.19 -8.25
C ILE A 111 29.51 3.17 -7.41
N PHE A 112 29.37 3.21 -6.09
CA PHE A 112 30.22 2.46 -5.15
C PHE A 112 29.52 1.34 -4.43
N TYR A 113 28.20 1.19 -4.59
CA TYR A 113 27.49 0.09 -3.98
C TYR A 113 27.86 -1.22 -4.68
N LYS A 114 29.05 -1.69 -4.37
CA LYS A 114 29.57 -3.00 -4.76
C LYS A 114 29.73 -3.85 -3.49
N GLN A 115 29.41 -5.13 -3.64
CA GLN A 115 29.48 -6.22 -2.67
C GLN A 115 30.33 -5.98 -1.43
N ASN A 116 29.74 -6.12 -0.26
CA ASN A 116 30.51 -6.23 0.96
C ASN A 116 30.63 -7.72 1.38
N LYS A 117 31.83 -8.30 1.22
CA LYS A 117 32.12 -9.71 1.58
C LYS A 117 31.78 -10.01 3.04
N LYS A 118 31.94 -9.05 3.97
CA LYS A 118 31.63 -9.24 5.39
C LYS A 118 30.13 -9.38 5.65
N ASN A 119 29.27 -8.69 4.86
CA ASN A 119 27.83 -8.86 4.95
C ASN A 119 27.40 -10.21 4.40
N LEU A 120 28.08 -10.74 3.38
CA LEU A 120 27.78 -12.08 2.83
C LEU A 120 27.99 -13.20 3.84
N GLU A 121 28.95 -13.08 4.75
CA GLU A 121 29.18 -14.12 5.77
C GLU A 121 28.02 -14.27 6.75
N GLN A 122 27.43 -13.18 7.17
CA GLN A 122 26.26 -13.22 8.06
C GLN A 122 25.04 -13.88 7.40
N LEU A 123 24.93 -13.81 6.07
CA LEU A 123 23.79 -14.40 5.35
C LEU A 123 23.84 -15.93 5.33
N LYS A 124 24.97 -16.56 5.66
CA LYS A 124 25.11 -18.02 5.72
C LYS A 124 24.24 -18.67 6.81
N ASP A 125 23.84 -17.90 7.81
CA ASP A 125 23.01 -18.36 8.91
C ASP A 125 21.50 -18.36 8.57
N PHE A 126 21.15 -17.99 7.34
CA PHE A 126 19.76 -17.91 6.88
C PHE A 126 19.54 -18.71 5.61
N ASP A 127 18.41 -19.40 5.55
CA ASP A 127 17.95 -20.10 4.34
C ASP A 127 16.93 -19.27 3.55
N ILE A 128 16.24 -18.35 4.23
CA ILE A 128 15.10 -17.61 3.70
C ILE A 128 15.29 -16.10 3.90
N TYR A 129 15.09 -15.37 2.80
CA TYR A 129 14.87 -13.94 2.82
C TYR A 129 13.42 -13.65 2.41
N PHE A 130 12.74 -12.81 3.15
CA PHE A 130 11.40 -12.34 2.82
C PHE A 130 11.34 -10.82 2.82
N SER A 131 10.90 -10.24 1.69
CA SER A 131 10.65 -8.79 1.58
C SER A 131 9.17 -8.52 1.32
N PRO A 132 8.51 -7.78 2.21
CA PRO A 132 7.13 -7.34 1.98
C PRO A 132 6.99 -6.27 0.89
N PHE A 133 8.09 -5.64 0.43
CA PHE A 133 8.03 -4.62 -0.62
C PHE A 133 9.36 -4.39 -1.34
N GLN A 134 10.46 -4.21 -0.63
CA GLN A 134 11.72 -3.71 -1.18
C GLN A 134 12.41 -4.70 -2.12
N ALA A 135 13.22 -4.16 -3.03
CA ALA A 135 14.17 -4.96 -3.79
C ALA A 135 15.29 -5.47 -2.88
N PRO A 136 15.76 -6.73 -3.04
CA PRO A 136 16.88 -7.26 -2.28
C PRO A 136 18.15 -6.42 -2.46
N SER A 137 19.02 -6.38 -1.44
CA SER A 137 20.35 -5.81 -1.58
C SER A 137 21.22 -6.67 -2.51
N GLU A 138 22.33 -6.12 -2.98
CA GLU A 138 23.27 -6.87 -3.83
C GLU A 138 23.79 -8.12 -3.14
N GLU A 139 24.07 -8.05 -1.83
CA GLU A 139 24.55 -9.20 -1.06
C GLU A 139 23.49 -10.32 -1.02
N ILE A 140 22.21 -9.96 -0.85
CA ILE A 140 21.11 -10.93 -0.88
C ILE A 140 20.94 -11.54 -2.27
N LEU A 141 21.07 -10.73 -3.34
CA LEU A 141 21.00 -11.22 -4.72
C LEU A 141 22.14 -12.18 -5.07
N TYR A 142 23.33 -11.94 -4.54
CA TYR A 142 24.51 -12.79 -4.78
C TYR A 142 24.56 -14.03 -3.89
N SER A 143 23.77 -14.09 -2.83
CA SER A 143 23.71 -15.24 -1.92
C SER A 143 22.94 -16.38 -2.57
N LYS A 144 23.68 -17.37 -3.12
CA LYS A 144 23.09 -18.47 -3.90
C LYS A 144 22.25 -19.45 -3.07
N HIS A 145 22.53 -19.55 -1.77
CA HIS A 145 21.82 -20.46 -0.87
C HIS A 145 20.50 -19.89 -0.35
N LEU A 146 20.35 -18.54 -0.33
CA LEU A 146 19.14 -17.89 0.14
C LEU A 146 17.99 -18.09 -0.86
N LYS A 147 16.90 -18.69 -0.40
CA LYS A 147 15.62 -18.68 -1.10
C LYS A 147 14.95 -17.31 -0.87
N ARG A 148 14.73 -16.57 -1.94
CA ARG A 148 14.21 -15.20 -1.86
C ARG A 148 12.73 -15.18 -2.16
N PHE A 149 11.96 -14.71 -1.19
CA PHE A 149 10.51 -14.46 -1.30
C PHE A 149 10.24 -12.97 -1.27
N ARG A 150 9.45 -12.47 -2.19
CA ARG A 150 9.14 -11.05 -2.30
C ARG A 150 7.67 -10.82 -2.56
N MET A 151 7.11 -9.81 -1.90
CA MET A 151 5.75 -9.37 -2.20
C MET A 151 5.76 -8.29 -3.28
N LEU A 152 4.95 -8.49 -4.33
CA LEU A 152 4.74 -7.56 -5.42
C LEU A 152 3.30 -7.03 -5.31
N HIS A 153 3.17 -5.74 -5.04
CA HIS A 153 1.88 -5.11 -4.75
C HIS A 153 1.11 -4.69 -6.00
N ASP A 154 1.82 -4.29 -7.03
CA ASP A 154 1.27 -3.91 -8.33
C ASP A 154 2.38 -3.91 -9.39
N THR A 155 1.99 -3.63 -10.63
CA THR A 155 2.90 -3.41 -11.77
C THR A 155 2.64 -2.03 -12.41
N ILE A 156 2.04 -1.10 -11.68
CA ILE A 156 1.63 0.21 -12.17
C ILE A 156 2.74 0.94 -12.93
N PRO A 157 3.98 1.08 -12.41
CA PRO A 157 5.06 1.72 -13.16
C PRO A 157 5.43 1.04 -14.47
N VAL A 158 5.19 -0.27 -14.58
CA VAL A 158 5.40 -1.04 -15.82
C VAL A 158 4.26 -0.78 -16.81
N LEU A 159 3.02 -0.79 -16.31
CA LEU A 159 1.82 -0.53 -17.11
C LEU A 159 1.83 0.90 -17.68
N GLU A 160 2.10 1.91 -16.86
CA GLU A 160 2.14 3.32 -17.27
C GLU A 160 3.26 3.61 -18.28
N ALA A 161 4.39 2.93 -18.17
CA ALA A 161 5.51 3.09 -19.08
C ALA A 161 5.42 2.16 -20.33
N GLY A 162 4.51 1.18 -20.33
CA GLY A 162 4.42 0.12 -21.35
C GLY A 162 5.64 -0.82 -21.39
N LYS A 163 6.57 -0.69 -20.43
CA LYS A 163 7.81 -1.47 -20.35
C LYS A 163 8.39 -1.43 -18.92
N ILE A 164 9.29 -2.36 -18.62
CA ILE A 164 10.04 -2.35 -17.37
C ILE A 164 10.85 -1.04 -17.27
N PRO A 165 10.81 -0.32 -16.11
CA PRO A 165 11.51 0.93 -15.93
C PRO A 165 13.02 0.81 -16.19
N THR A 166 13.57 1.66 -17.05
CA THR A 166 15.00 1.68 -17.38
C THR A 166 15.77 2.78 -16.64
N ASN A 167 15.06 3.78 -16.13
CA ASN A 167 15.66 4.87 -15.41
C ASN A 167 16.03 4.47 -13.97
N ARG A 168 17.31 4.30 -13.72
CA ARG A 168 17.88 3.90 -12.40
C ARG A 168 17.56 4.88 -11.25
N ARG A 169 17.14 6.11 -11.55
CA ARG A 169 16.76 7.10 -10.53
C ARG A 169 15.34 6.88 -9.98
N LEU A 170 14.50 6.11 -10.68
CA LEU A 170 13.17 5.77 -10.21
C LEU A 170 13.25 4.72 -9.10
N TRP A 171 12.46 4.87 -8.05
CA TRP A 171 12.34 3.89 -6.96
C TRP A 171 11.92 2.51 -7.46
N SER A 172 11.04 2.48 -8.47
CA SER A 172 10.52 1.25 -9.10
C SER A 172 11.58 0.49 -9.91
N TYR A 173 12.66 1.15 -10.36
CA TYR A 173 13.71 0.51 -11.16
C TYR A 173 14.25 -0.75 -10.48
N ARG A 174 14.70 -0.65 -9.22
CA ARG A 174 15.28 -1.79 -8.51
C ARG A 174 14.26 -2.87 -8.25
N ILE A 175 13.03 -2.51 -7.89
CA ILE A 175 11.97 -3.48 -7.60
C ILE A 175 11.74 -4.40 -8.79
N TYR A 176 11.59 -3.86 -9.99
CA TYR A 176 11.25 -4.65 -11.16
C TYR A 176 12.46 -5.24 -11.89
N ASN A 177 13.61 -4.56 -11.90
CA ASN A 177 14.81 -5.08 -12.59
C ASN A 177 15.58 -6.15 -11.80
N THR A 178 15.21 -6.41 -10.55
CA THR A 178 15.74 -7.52 -9.76
C THR A 178 14.79 -8.73 -9.73
N ILE A 179 13.69 -8.69 -10.47
CA ILE A 179 12.80 -9.84 -10.64
C ILE A 179 13.50 -10.89 -11.53
N ASN A 180 13.50 -12.14 -11.09
CA ASN A 180 14.10 -13.24 -11.84
C ASN A 180 13.31 -14.54 -11.66
N SER A 181 13.55 -15.53 -12.51
CA SER A 181 12.81 -16.81 -12.55
C SER A 181 13.10 -17.75 -11.37
N ASN A 182 14.17 -17.50 -10.62
CA ASN A 182 14.60 -18.39 -9.52
C ASN A 182 14.08 -17.94 -8.15
N ASP A 183 13.51 -16.76 -8.06
CA ASP A 183 12.92 -16.23 -6.83
C ASP A 183 11.43 -16.59 -6.73
N PHE A 184 10.88 -16.44 -5.54
CA PHE A 184 9.49 -16.70 -5.23
C PHE A 184 8.75 -15.38 -4.97
N TYR A 185 7.50 -15.30 -5.46
CA TYR A 185 6.74 -14.06 -5.39
C TYR A 185 5.39 -14.29 -4.75
N VAL A 186 4.98 -13.32 -3.95
CA VAL A 186 3.64 -13.22 -3.40
C VAL A 186 2.97 -11.99 -4.01
N THR A 187 1.76 -12.13 -4.53
CA THR A 187 0.96 -11.00 -5.01
C THR A 187 -0.27 -10.83 -4.13
N ASN A 188 -0.75 -9.61 -4.04
CA ASN A 188 -1.91 -9.26 -3.21
C ASN A 188 -3.26 -9.44 -3.94
N SER A 189 -3.24 -9.74 -5.25
CA SER A 189 -4.43 -9.99 -6.06
C SER A 189 -4.10 -10.91 -7.25
N GLU A 190 -5.11 -11.59 -7.80
CA GLU A 190 -4.96 -12.35 -9.03
C GLU A 190 -4.69 -11.43 -10.23
N CYS A 191 -5.22 -10.19 -10.20
CA CYS A 191 -4.90 -9.18 -11.20
C CYS A 191 -3.40 -8.88 -11.22
N THR A 192 -2.80 -8.59 -10.06
CA THR A 192 -1.35 -8.37 -9.97
C THR A 192 -0.55 -9.60 -10.39
N LYS A 193 -0.99 -10.83 -10.04
CA LYS A 193 -0.36 -12.08 -10.50
C LYS A 193 -0.34 -12.16 -12.03
N LYS A 194 -1.48 -11.92 -12.67
CA LYS A 194 -1.60 -11.95 -14.15
C LYS A 194 -0.66 -10.95 -14.80
N ASP A 195 -0.57 -9.73 -14.28
CA ASP A 195 0.33 -8.72 -14.81
C ASP A 195 1.80 -9.08 -14.61
N VAL A 196 2.16 -9.60 -13.44
CA VAL A 196 3.52 -10.06 -13.17
C VAL A 196 3.93 -11.18 -14.16
N LEU A 197 3.07 -12.16 -14.38
CA LEU A 197 3.33 -13.24 -15.35
C LEU A 197 3.40 -12.74 -16.78
N LYS A 198 2.66 -11.67 -17.12
CA LYS A 198 2.70 -11.05 -18.45
C LYS A 198 4.01 -10.34 -18.76
N TYR A 199 4.57 -9.64 -17.77
CA TYR A 199 5.73 -8.75 -17.99
C TYR A 199 7.06 -9.37 -17.57
N PHE A 200 7.04 -10.43 -16.75
CA PHE A 200 8.26 -11.04 -16.19
C PHE A 200 8.28 -12.54 -16.47
N ASN A 201 9.47 -13.05 -16.77
CA ASN A 201 9.67 -14.48 -16.97
C ASN A 201 9.76 -15.19 -15.61
N ILE A 202 8.60 -15.46 -15.00
CA ILE A 202 8.46 -16.18 -13.73
C ILE A 202 7.63 -17.44 -13.98
N ARG A 203 8.03 -18.55 -13.40
CA ARG A 203 7.24 -19.79 -13.45
C ARG A 203 6.01 -19.65 -12.57
N GLU A 204 4.85 -20.12 -13.02
CA GLU A 204 3.60 -19.97 -12.28
C GLU A 204 3.63 -20.60 -10.89
N GLU A 205 4.35 -21.72 -10.75
CA GLU A 205 4.54 -22.36 -9.45
C GLU A 205 5.40 -21.55 -8.46
N ASN A 206 6.10 -20.50 -8.92
CA ASN A 206 6.92 -19.63 -8.11
C ASN A 206 6.19 -18.34 -7.69
N ILE A 207 4.90 -18.22 -8.04
CA ILE A 207 4.08 -17.05 -7.66
C ILE A 207 2.79 -17.49 -7.00
N LYS A 208 2.47 -16.89 -5.86
CA LYS A 208 1.28 -17.18 -5.06
C LYS A 208 0.51 -15.89 -4.79
N THR A 209 -0.79 -15.90 -5.02
CA THR A 209 -1.66 -14.81 -4.58
C THR A 209 -2.08 -15.02 -3.13
N THR A 210 -1.99 -13.95 -2.33
CA THR A 210 -2.57 -13.88 -0.98
C THR A 210 -3.26 -12.54 -0.81
N LEU A 211 -4.55 -12.57 -0.55
CA LEU A 211 -5.31 -11.34 -0.34
C LEU A 211 -4.88 -10.67 0.97
N LEU A 212 -4.81 -9.34 0.98
CA LEU A 212 -4.47 -8.55 2.17
C LEU A 212 -5.58 -8.60 3.21
N GLY A 213 -5.24 -8.29 4.45
CA GLY A 213 -6.17 -8.07 5.53
C GLY A 213 -6.59 -6.61 5.68
N VAL A 214 -7.47 -6.37 6.63
CA VAL A 214 -7.86 -5.05 7.14
C VAL A 214 -7.72 -5.05 8.66
N ASP A 215 -7.26 -3.94 9.22
CA ASP A 215 -7.04 -3.82 10.65
C ASP A 215 -8.36 -3.79 11.44
N ASP A 216 -8.37 -4.39 12.65
CA ASP A 216 -9.58 -4.54 13.48
C ASP A 216 -10.11 -3.21 14.04
N TYR A 217 -9.31 -2.14 14.01
CA TYR A 217 -9.80 -0.82 14.40
C TYR A 217 -10.77 -0.22 13.37
N PHE A 218 -10.76 -0.69 12.10
CA PHE A 218 -11.82 -0.39 11.16
C PHE A 218 -13.07 -1.18 11.56
N LYS A 219 -14.04 -0.49 12.07
CA LYS A 219 -15.34 -1.03 12.50
C LYS A 219 -16.40 0.06 12.44
N PRO A 220 -17.69 -0.29 12.34
CA PRO A 220 -18.75 0.69 12.37
C PRO A 220 -18.73 1.53 13.65
N THR A 221 -18.85 2.85 13.50
CA THR A 221 -19.03 3.81 14.61
C THR A 221 -20.49 4.23 14.68
N LYS A 222 -21.05 4.41 15.90
CA LYS A 222 -22.44 4.75 16.14
C LYS A 222 -22.69 6.26 16.35
N GLU A 223 -21.84 7.12 15.83
CA GLU A 223 -22.04 8.55 15.98
C GLU A 223 -23.15 9.02 15.04
N PRO A 224 -24.17 9.73 15.55
CA PRO A 224 -25.19 10.30 14.70
C PRO A 224 -24.60 11.39 13.82
N ASN A 225 -24.64 11.21 12.50
CA ASN A 225 -24.21 12.20 11.55
C ASN A 225 -25.37 13.16 11.21
N LYS A 226 -25.10 14.47 11.28
CA LYS A 226 -26.08 15.51 10.94
C LYS A 226 -26.05 15.87 9.45
N GLU A 227 -24.97 15.60 8.76
CA GLU A 227 -24.76 15.96 7.35
C GLU A 227 -24.61 14.72 6.47
N LYS A 228 -25.29 14.73 5.34
CA LYS A 228 -25.12 13.68 4.32
C LYS A 228 -23.89 13.97 3.46
N TYR A 229 -23.01 13.00 3.32
CA TYR A 229 -21.88 13.15 2.41
C TYR A 229 -21.49 11.84 1.72
N ILE A 230 -20.89 12.01 0.54
CA ILE A 230 -20.15 10.98 -0.17
C ILE A 230 -18.69 11.13 0.25
N PHE A 231 -18.01 10.04 0.59
CA PHE A 231 -16.61 10.06 1.00
C PHE A 231 -15.69 9.50 -0.07
N SER A 232 -14.51 10.09 -0.25
CA SER A 232 -13.42 9.54 -1.04
C SER A 232 -12.08 9.73 -0.34
N LEU A 233 -11.27 8.68 -0.29
CA LEU A 233 -9.93 8.70 0.29
C LEU A 233 -8.92 8.26 -0.76
N CYS A 234 -8.10 9.18 -1.25
CA CYS A 234 -7.05 8.83 -2.20
C CYS A 234 -5.96 9.90 -2.32
N THR A 235 -4.82 9.52 -2.88
CA THR A 235 -3.86 10.48 -3.42
C THR A 235 -4.42 11.12 -4.69
N LEU A 236 -4.11 12.40 -4.94
CA LEU A 236 -4.66 13.16 -6.07
C LEU A 236 -3.91 12.86 -7.39
N GLY A 237 -3.71 11.59 -7.70
CA GLY A 237 -3.10 11.14 -8.95
C GLY A 237 -4.15 10.84 -10.04
N LYS A 238 -3.79 11.02 -11.32
CA LYS A 238 -4.68 10.74 -12.45
C LYS A 238 -5.33 9.36 -12.39
N ARG A 239 -4.57 8.35 -11.97
CA ARG A 239 -5.02 6.97 -11.82
C ARG A 239 -6.19 6.82 -10.83
N LYS A 240 -6.27 7.67 -9.80
CA LYS A 240 -7.37 7.66 -8.83
C LYS A 240 -8.68 8.20 -9.37
N ASN A 241 -8.64 8.85 -10.53
CA ASN A 241 -9.80 9.28 -11.32
C ASN A 241 -10.80 10.17 -10.55
N LEU A 242 -10.28 10.98 -9.63
CA LEU A 242 -11.13 11.80 -8.75
C LEU A 242 -11.87 12.90 -9.50
N ILE A 243 -11.29 13.43 -10.59
CA ILE A 243 -11.97 14.44 -11.45
C ILE A 243 -13.26 13.86 -12.03
N PHE A 244 -13.21 12.60 -12.49
CA PHE A 244 -14.38 11.88 -12.97
C PHE A 244 -15.47 11.76 -11.89
N ALA A 245 -15.09 11.40 -10.66
CA ALA A 245 -16.03 11.33 -9.53
C ALA A 245 -16.67 12.69 -9.23
N ILE A 246 -15.88 13.77 -9.16
CA ILE A 246 -16.35 15.12 -8.86
C ILE A 246 -17.26 15.63 -9.97
N LYS A 247 -16.85 15.52 -11.24
CA LYS A 247 -17.67 15.91 -12.40
C LYS A 247 -19.05 15.26 -12.36
N ASN A 248 -19.10 13.97 -12.12
CA ASN A 248 -20.36 13.22 -12.09
C ASN A 248 -21.17 13.43 -10.80
N PHE A 249 -20.51 13.79 -9.69
CA PHE A 249 -21.19 14.24 -8.49
C PHE A 249 -21.99 15.53 -8.77
N PHE A 250 -21.40 16.54 -9.43
CA PHE A 250 -22.11 17.76 -9.78
C PHE A 250 -23.28 17.51 -10.75
N LYS A 251 -23.07 16.69 -11.79
CA LYS A 251 -24.16 16.29 -12.69
C LYS A 251 -25.31 15.59 -11.94
N PHE A 252 -24.97 14.74 -10.97
CA PHE A 252 -25.94 14.01 -10.17
C PHE A 252 -26.77 14.96 -9.29
N ILE A 253 -26.12 15.86 -8.51
CA ILE A 253 -26.85 16.77 -7.61
C ILE A 253 -27.68 17.80 -8.38
N GLU A 254 -27.18 18.29 -9.53
CA GLU A 254 -27.89 19.23 -10.39
C GLU A 254 -29.13 18.59 -11.01
N LYS A 255 -28.97 17.43 -11.68
CA LYS A 255 -30.07 16.66 -12.29
C LYS A 255 -31.20 16.37 -11.31
N ASN A 256 -30.84 16.04 -10.07
CA ASN A 256 -31.79 15.61 -9.03
C ASN A 256 -32.19 16.73 -8.05
N LYS A 257 -31.69 17.98 -8.24
CA LYS A 257 -31.95 19.16 -7.40
C LYS A 257 -31.62 18.91 -5.91
N ILE A 258 -30.48 18.23 -5.65
CA ILE A 258 -30.04 17.87 -4.30
C ILE A 258 -29.21 19.00 -3.68
N ASN A 259 -29.66 19.53 -2.55
CA ASN A 259 -29.00 20.67 -1.88
C ASN A 259 -28.32 20.29 -0.54
N ASP A 260 -28.63 19.14 0.04
CA ASP A 260 -28.18 18.68 1.36
C ASP A 260 -27.05 17.64 1.33
N LEU A 261 -26.36 17.47 0.18
CA LEU A 261 -25.30 16.50 -0.01
C LEU A 261 -23.97 17.18 -0.31
N LYS A 262 -22.91 16.73 0.36
CA LYS A 262 -21.52 17.14 0.12
C LYS A 262 -20.67 15.98 -0.38
N LEU A 263 -19.56 16.30 -1.04
CA LEU A 263 -18.48 15.37 -1.35
C LEU A 263 -17.28 15.69 -0.46
N VAL A 264 -16.93 14.75 0.43
CA VAL A 264 -15.81 14.88 1.38
C VAL A 264 -14.61 14.12 0.84
N LEU A 265 -13.48 14.82 0.69
CA LEU A 265 -12.25 14.31 0.10
C LEU A 265 -11.13 14.31 1.13
N ALA A 266 -10.51 13.16 1.32
CA ALA A 266 -9.34 13.02 2.18
C ALA A 266 -8.11 12.56 1.38
N GLY A 267 -6.92 12.96 1.86
CA GLY A 267 -5.63 12.65 1.25
C GLY A 267 -5.17 13.70 0.22
N GLY A 268 -3.87 13.67 -0.08
CA GLY A 268 -3.25 14.51 -1.09
C GLY A 268 -3.09 16.00 -0.77
N VAL A 269 -2.53 16.74 -1.74
CA VAL A 269 -2.33 18.20 -1.69
C VAL A 269 -3.35 18.87 -2.62
N TRP A 270 -4.37 19.48 -2.05
CA TRP A 270 -5.53 20.01 -2.76
C TRP A 270 -5.23 21.16 -3.73
N GLU A 271 -4.33 22.09 -3.37
CA GLU A 271 -4.09 23.31 -4.14
C GLU A 271 -3.69 23.06 -5.61
N LYS A 272 -2.81 22.09 -5.83
CA LYS A 272 -2.41 21.72 -7.20
C LYS A 272 -3.56 21.04 -7.95
N PHE A 273 -4.30 20.18 -7.28
CA PHE A 273 -5.41 19.43 -7.86
C PHE A 273 -6.59 20.35 -8.19
N LYS A 274 -6.88 21.37 -7.35
CA LYS A 274 -7.94 22.36 -7.58
C LYS A 274 -7.77 23.07 -8.92
N LYS A 275 -6.55 23.45 -9.27
CA LYS A 275 -6.27 24.08 -10.57
C LYS A 275 -6.61 23.16 -11.75
N GLU A 276 -6.22 21.89 -11.65
CA GLU A 276 -6.52 20.87 -12.66
C GLU A 276 -8.04 20.62 -12.75
N LEU A 277 -8.72 20.59 -11.61
CA LEU A 277 -10.17 20.40 -11.54
C LEU A 277 -10.92 21.54 -12.23
N VAL A 278 -10.63 22.80 -11.88
CA VAL A 278 -11.26 23.99 -12.50
C VAL A 278 -11.01 24.02 -14.00
N ASN A 279 -9.81 23.73 -14.46
CA ASN A 279 -9.49 23.65 -15.89
C ASN A 279 -10.28 22.57 -16.63
N THR A 280 -10.70 21.51 -15.93
CA THR A 280 -11.38 20.36 -16.56
C THR A 280 -12.89 20.48 -16.54
N ILE A 281 -13.48 20.93 -15.45
CA ILE A 281 -14.94 20.98 -15.26
C ILE A 281 -15.52 22.40 -15.23
N GLY A 282 -14.68 23.44 -15.29
CA GLY A 282 -15.08 24.83 -15.15
C GLY A 282 -15.33 25.24 -13.70
N ASP A 283 -16.04 26.36 -13.51
CA ASP A 283 -16.44 26.82 -12.19
C ASP A 283 -17.50 25.89 -11.59
N PHE A 284 -17.38 25.63 -10.31
CA PHE A 284 -18.29 24.77 -9.55
C PHE A 284 -18.56 25.35 -8.15
N ASP A 285 -19.68 24.96 -7.56
CA ASP A 285 -20.04 25.36 -6.19
C ASP A 285 -19.08 24.67 -5.19
N GLN A 286 -18.08 25.43 -4.74
CA GLN A 286 -17.06 24.95 -3.81
C GLN A 286 -17.65 24.58 -2.43
N SER A 287 -18.83 25.07 -2.06
CA SER A 287 -19.50 24.73 -0.79
C SER A 287 -19.96 23.27 -0.74
N LYS A 288 -20.06 22.61 -1.90
CA LYS A 288 -20.42 21.19 -2.03
C LYS A 288 -19.23 20.23 -1.90
N ILE A 289 -18.02 20.74 -1.86
CA ILE A 289 -16.81 19.93 -1.68
C ILE A 289 -16.11 20.33 -0.39
N GLU A 290 -15.90 19.38 0.49
CA GLU A 290 -15.09 19.53 1.69
C GLU A 290 -13.79 18.76 1.54
N VAL A 291 -12.65 19.43 1.74
CA VAL A 291 -11.32 18.83 1.60
C VAL A 291 -10.64 18.79 2.96
N LEU A 292 -10.48 17.59 3.48
CA LEU A 292 -9.85 17.36 4.79
C LEU A 292 -8.32 17.33 4.72
N GLY A 293 -7.74 17.16 3.51
CA GLY A 293 -6.31 16.91 3.37
C GLY A 293 -5.90 15.57 3.98
N TYR A 294 -4.75 15.55 4.67
CA TYR A 294 -4.31 14.38 5.40
C TYR A 294 -5.20 14.15 6.64
N VAL A 295 -5.71 12.94 6.74
CA VAL A 295 -6.52 12.47 7.88
C VAL A 295 -5.72 11.41 8.64
N LYS A 296 -5.75 11.44 9.97
CA LYS A 296 -5.12 10.41 10.80
C LYS A 296 -5.87 9.09 10.68
N ASP A 297 -5.13 8.00 10.80
CA ASP A 297 -5.69 6.65 10.63
C ASP A 297 -6.84 6.38 11.62
N GLU A 298 -6.76 6.92 12.85
CA GLU A 298 -7.76 6.76 13.90
C GLU A 298 -9.09 7.46 13.60
N GLU A 299 -9.09 8.47 12.71
CA GLU A 299 -10.28 9.22 12.32
C GLU A 299 -11.01 8.58 11.11
N LEU A 300 -10.32 7.73 10.35
CA LEU A 300 -10.87 7.10 9.15
C LEU A 300 -12.12 6.26 9.43
N PRO A 301 -12.20 5.41 10.49
CA PRO A 301 -13.40 4.64 10.77
C PRO A 301 -14.65 5.49 10.91
N ARG A 302 -14.54 6.66 11.56
CA ARG A 302 -15.64 7.61 11.70
C ARG A 302 -16.06 8.20 10.36
N LEU A 303 -15.10 8.60 9.53
CA LEU A 303 -15.39 9.16 8.20
C LEU A 303 -16.05 8.14 7.27
N TYR A 304 -15.59 6.89 7.28
CA TYR A 304 -16.24 5.83 6.52
C TYR A 304 -17.65 5.53 7.05
N SER A 305 -17.79 5.28 8.36
CA SER A 305 -19.06 4.82 8.94
C SER A 305 -20.20 5.84 8.81
N ASN A 306 -19.87 7.13 8.79
CA ASN A 306 -20.85 8.21 8.70
C ASN A 306 -21.12 8.67 7.26
N ALA A 307 -20.37 8.19 6.27
CA ALA A 307 -20.61 8.49 4.87
C ALA A 307 -21.88 7.76 4.37
N LEU A 308 -22.68 8.46 3.55
CA LEU A 308 -23.80 7.85 2.85
C LEU A 308 -23.31 6.75 1.90
N MET A 309 -22.15 6.97 1.28
CA MET A 309 -21.45 6.01 0.45
C MET A 309 -19.97 6.42 0.30
N PHE A 310 -19.12 5.45 0.02
CA PHE A 310 -17.72 5.64 -0.36
C PHE A 310 -17.55 5.48 -1.86
N ILE A 311 -16.85 6.42 -2.51
CA ILE A 311 -16.54 6.38 -3.94
C ILE A 311 -15.06 6.19 -4.20
N TYR A 312 -14.69 5.17 -4.99
CA TYR A 312 -13.31 4.84 -5.34
C TYR A 312 -13.18 4.41 -6.81
N PRO A 313 -13.25 5.37 -7.77
CA PRO A 313 -13.37 5.10 -9.21
C PRO A 313 -12.01 4.95 -9.88
N SER A 314 -11.04 4.35 -9.22
CA SER A 314 -9.66 4.21 -9.73
C SER A 314 -9.62 3.47 -11.06
N LEU A 315 -8.76 3.93 -11.97
CA LEU A 315 -8.52 3.28 -13.26
C LEU A 315 -7.72 1.99 -13.10
N TYR A 316 -6.89 1.91 -12.07
CA TYR A 316 -6.10 0.72 -11.76
C TYR A 316 -5.63 0.72 -10.30
N GLU A 317 -5.68 -0.46 -9.64
CA GLU A 317 -5.15 -0.71 -8.30
C GLU A 317 -4.47 -2.09 -8.23
N GLY A 318 -3.47 -2.21 -7.34
CA GLY A 318 -2.89 -3.50 -7.02
C GLY A 318 -3.79 -4.34 -6.10
N PHE A 319 -4.57 -3.66 -5.21
CA PHE A 319 -5.54 -4.31 -4.32
C PHE A 319 -6.79 -3.46 -4.09
N GLY A 320 -6.70 -2.37 -3.33
CA GLY A 320 -7.84 -1.51 -2.99
C GLY A 320 -8.17 -1.53 -1.50
N LEU A 321 -7.16 -1.37 -0.63
CA LEU A 321 -7.37 -1.30 0.83
C LEU A 321 -8.49 -0.33 1.24
N PRO A 322 -8.63 0.90 0.68
CA PRO A 322 -9.70 1.81 1.05
C PRO A 322 -11.11 1.26 0.80
N VAL A 323 -11.29 0.41 -0.22
CA VAL A 323 -12.57 -0.27 -0.48
C VAL A 323 -12.87 -1.27 0.62
N LEU A 324 -11.87 -2.02 1.05
CA LEU A 324 -11.98 -3.01 2.11
C LEU A 324 -12.22 -2.33 3.48
N GLU A 325 -11.52 -1.24 3.77
CA GLU A 325 -11.68 -0.41 4.97
C GLU A 325 -13.11 0.16 5.06
N ALA A 326 -13.62 0.71 3.96
CA ALA A 326 -14.98 1.23 3.87
C ALA A 326 -16.02 0.13 4.17
N MET A 327 -15.89 -1.05 3.54
CA MET A 327 -16.77 -2.19 3.83
C MET A 327 -16.70 -2.63 5.29
N LYS A 328 -15.50 -2.68 5.88
CA LYS A 328 -15.30 -3.07 7.29
C LYS A 328 -15.92 -2.06 8.26
N CYS A 329 -16.01 -0.78 7.87
CA CYS A 329 -16.69 0.28 8.62
C CYS A 329 -18.21 0.34 8.36
N GLY A 330 -18.78 -0.57 7.57
CA GLY A 330 -20.19 -0.58 7.23
C GLY A 330 -20.58 0.55 6.26
N CYS A 331 -19.66 1.04 5.45
CA CYS A 331 -19.94 2.04 4.43
C CYS A 331 -20.32 1.38 3.10
N PRO A 332 -21.44 1.73 2.45
CA PRO A 332 -21.77 1.29 1.10
C PRO A 332 -20.72 1.79 0.10
N VAL A 333 -20.29 0.94 -0.84
CA VAL A 333 -19.18 1.25 -1.74
C VAL A 333 -19.62 1.31 -3.19
N ILE A 334 -19.17 2.35 -3.90
CA ILE A 334 -19.13 2.41 -5.36
C ILE A 334 -17.66 2.38 -5.78
N THR A 335 -17.26 1.44 -6.63
CA THR A 335 -15.89 1.34 -7.13
C THR A 335 -15.85 0.90 -8.59
N SER A 336 -14.67 0.91 -9.19
CA SER A 336 -14.50 0.48 -10.58
C SER A 336 -14.60 -1.03 -10.74
N ASN A 337 -15.02 -1.47 -11.93
CA ASN A 337 -15.09 -2.88 -12.35
C ASN A 337 -13.77 -3.36 -12.99
N VAL A 338 -12.64 -2.67 -12.75
CA VAL A 338 -11.34 -2.95 -13.36
C VAL A 338 -10.28 -3.31 -12.33
N SER A 339 -9.19 -3.89 -12.80
CA SER A 339 -8.03 -4.30 -12.01
C SER A 339 -8.39 -5.26 -10.85
N SER A 340 -7.84 -5.04 -9.66
CA SER A 340 -8.10 -5.85 -8.46
C SER A 340 -9.38 -5.48 -7.71
N LEU A 341 -10.03 -4.36 -8.04
CA LEU A 341 -11.19 -3.86 -7.29
C LEU A 341 -12.38 -4.83 -7.26
N PRO A 342 -12.72 -5.54 -8.38
CA PRO A 342 -13.74 -6.60 -8.36
C PRO A 342 -13.41 -7.75 -7.39
N GLU A 343 -12.12 -8.09 -7.24
CA GLU A 343 -11.67 -9.13 -6.31
C GLU A 343 -11.89 -8.73 -4.84
N VAL A 344 -11.86 -7.44 -4.53
CA VAL A 344 -12.06 -6.93 -3.17
C VAL A 344 -13.54 -6.78 -2.87
N ILE A 345 -14.29 -6.02 -3.69
CA ILE A 345 -15.69 -5.70 -3.42
C ILE A 345 -16.63 -6.90 -3.61
N GLY A 346 -16.36 -7.77 -4.60
CA GLY A 346 -17.30 -8.85 -4.97
C GLY A 346 -18.68 -8.29 -5.32
N GLN A 347 -19.70 -8.79 -4.62
CA GLN A 347 -21.10 -8.34 -4.77
C GLN A 347 -21.57 -7.41 -3.62
N ALA A 348 -20.62 -6.83 -2.87
CA ALA A 348 -20.94 -6.05 -1.67
C ALA A 348 -21.20 -4.56 -1.95
N GLY A 349 -21.21 -4.13 -3.21
CA GLY A 349 -21.45 -2.75 -3.60
C GLY A 349 -21.68 -2.62 -5.09
N ILE A 350 -21.62 -1.40 -5.62
CA ILE A 350 -21.77 -1.13 -7.05
C ILE A 350 -20.39 -1.07 -7.70
N GLN A 351 -20.24 -1.81 -8.80
CA GLN A 351 -19.09 -1.73 -9.67
C GLN A 351 -19.47 -0.97 -10.95
N ILE A 352 -18.63 -0.02 -11.36
CA ILE A 352 -18.87 0.82 -12.52
C ILE A 352 -17.68 0.78 -13.48
N ASN A 353 -17.93 1.03 -14.75
CA ASN A 353 -16.87 1.40 -15.68
C ASN A 353 -16.35 2.81 -15.32
N PRO A 354 -15.06 2.98 -14.95
CA PRO A 354 -14.50 4.25 -14.50
C PRO A 354 -14.38 5.31 -15.62
N GLU A 355 -14.84 5.01 -16.83
CA GLU A 355 -14.88 5.93 -17.95
C GLU A 355 -16.33 6.22 -18.42
N CYS A 356 -17.34 5.64 -17.74
CA CYS A 356 -18.75 5.80 -18.11
C CYS A 356 -19.48 6.73 -17.13
N ASP A 357 -19.71 7.98 -17.53
CA ASP A 357 -20.44 9.00 -16.74
C ASP A 357 -21.82 8.48 -16.30
N GLU A 358 -22.55 7.83 -17.20
CA GLU A 358 -23.93 7.39 -16.95
C GLU A 358 -24.01 6.29 -15.88
N GLU A 359 -23.05 5.34 -15.88
CA GLU A 359 -22.99 4.29 -14.86
C GLU A 359 -22.76 4.88 -13.48
N LEU A 360 -21.84 5.85 -13.35
CA LEU A 360 -21.57 6.48 -12.07
C LEU A 360 -22.76 7.32 -11.58
N ILE A 361 -23.42 8.08 -12.45
CA ILE A 361 -24.60 8.85 -12.08
C ILE A 361 -25.72 7.92 -11.60
N LYS A 362 -26.00 6.82 -12.32
CA LYS A 362 -26.98 5.80 -11.89
C LYS A 362 -26.59 5.14 -10.56
N ALA A 363 -25.30 4.92 -10.33
CA ALA A 363 -24.81 4.37 -9.07
C ALA A 363 -25.04 5.33 -7.90
N TYR A 364 -24.76 6.65 -8.10
CA TYR A 364 -25.09 7.66 -7.12
C TYR A 364 -26.59 7.74 -6.83
N GLU A 365 -27.44 7.74 -7.87
CA GLU A 365 -28.91 7.74 -7.73
C GLU A 365 -29.38 6.53 -6.96
N LYS A 366 -28.91 5.32 -7.32
CA LYS A 366 -29.26 4.06 -6.63
C LYS A 366 -28.91 4.11 -5.15
N MET A 367 -27.65 4.52 -4.83
CA MET A 367 -27.20 4.62 -3.44
C MET A 367 -27.86 5.73 -2.66
N TYR A 368 -28.29 6.81 -3.30
CA TYR A 368 -28.89 7.96 -2.62
C TYR A 368 -30.38 7.69 -2.30
N TYR A 369 -31.16 7.13 -3.22
CA TYR A 369 -32.59 6.99 -3.09
C TYR A 369 -33.05 5.64 -2.53
N ASP A 370 -32.33 4.57 -2.78
CA ASP A 370 -32.70 3.23 -2.37
C ASP A 370 -32.05 2.84 -1.03
N ASN A 371 -32.74 3.16 0.07
CA ASN A 371 -32.26 2.84 1.43
C ASN A 371 -32.10 1.34 1.65
N PHE A 372 -33.04 0.52 1.13
CA PHE A 372 -32.98 -0.93 1.27
C PHE A 372 -31.75 -1.50 0.58
N PHE A 373 -31.45 -1.04 -0.64
CA PHE A 373 -30.26 -1.48 -1.35
C PHE A 373 -28.97 -1.03 -0.64
N ARG A 374 -28.98 0.17 -0.05
CA ARG A 374 -27.83 0.65 0.74
C ARG A 374 -27.56 -0.22 1.96
N GLU A 375 -28.61 -0.58 2.71
CA GLU A 375 -28.52 -1.48 3.87
C GLU A 375 -28.02 -2.87 3.46
N LEU A 376 -28.49 -3.39 2.33
CA LEU A 376 -28.00 -4.65 1.77
C LEU A 376 -26.51 -4.57 1.40
N CYS A 377 -26.04 -3.43 0.87
CA CYS A 377 -24.60 -3.21 0.62
C CYS A 377 -23.79 -3.16 1.91
N VAL A 378 -24.31 -2.56 2.98
CA VAL A 378 -23.67 -2.56 4.31
C VAL A 378 -23.51 -3.99 4.83
N GLU A 379 -24.60 -4.76 4.86
CA GLU A 379 -24.59 -6.14 5.34
C GLU A 379 -23.58 -7.00 4.54
N ARG A 380 -23.70 -6.98 3.22
CA ARG A 380 -22.79 -7.72 2.34
C ARG A 380 -21.34 -7.26 2.48
N GLY A 381 -21.12 -5.95 2.67
CA GLY A 381 -19.81 -5.36 2.87
C GLY A 381 -19.14 -5.88 4.14
N LEU A 382 -19.85 -5.91 5.25
CA LEU A 382 -19.36 -6.43 6.53
C LEU A 382 -19.03 -7.93 6.43
N ILE A 383 -19.92 -8.72 5.81
CA ILE A 383 -19.68 -10.16 5.58
C ILE A 383 -18.45 -10.36 4.68
N ARG A 384 -18.36 -9.59 3.59
CA ARG A 384 -17.24 -9.66 2.64
C ARG A 384 -15.92 -9.31 3.30
N ALA A 385 -15.87 -8.22 4.07
CA ALA A 385 -14.67 -7.74 4.75
C ALA A 385 -14.11 -8.75 5.77
N ASN A 386 -14.97 -9.55 6.41
CA ASN A 386 -14.54 -10.59 7.34
C ASN A 386 -13.78 -11.75 6.68
N ASN A 387 -13.82 -11.87 5.35
CA ASN A 387 -13.02 -12.86 4.61
C ASN A 387 -11.56 -12.43 4.44
N PHE A 388 -11.22 -11.17 4.79
CA PHE A 388 -9.91 -10.57 4.63
C PHE A 388 -9.28 -10.34 6.01
N SER A 389 -8.28 -11.15 6.37
CA SER A 389 -7.55 -10.99 7.62
C SER A 389 -6.05 -11.08 7.41
N TRP A 390 -5.30 -10.33 8.21
CA TRP A 390 -3.84 -10.38 8.19
C TRP A 390 -3.31 -11.75 8.63
N GLU A 391 -4.00 -12.40 9.55
CA GLU A 391 -3.68 -13.77 9.98
C GLU A 391 -3.74 -14.75 8.79
N LYS A 392 -4.83 -14.70 8.00
CA LYS A 392 -5.00 -15.54 6.81
C LYS A 392 -3.95 -15.23 5.76
N CYS A 393 -3.64 -13.96 5.53
CA CYS A 393 -2.59 -13.52 4.61
C CYS A 393 -1.22 -14.09 5.04
N ALA A 394 -0.86 -13.91 6.30
CA ALA A 394 0.41 -14.40 6.84
C ALA A 394 0.50 -15.95 6.85
N ASN A 395 -0.62 -16.65 7.10
CA ASN A 395 -0.69 -18.11 6.98
C ASN A 395 -0.33 -18.55 5.57
N GLN A 396 -0.96 -17.96 4.56
CA GLN A 396 -0.71 -18.31 3.17
C GLN A 396 0.72 -17.98 2.73
N VAL A 397 1.30 -16.89 3.25
CA VAL A 397 2.71 -16.53 3.00
C VAL A 397 3.64 -17.58 3.59
N ILE A 398 3.47 -17.96 4.87
CA ILE A 398 4.36 -18.92 5.51
C ILE A 398 4.21 -20.34 4.92
N ASP A 399 3.00 -20.75 4.58
CA ASP A 399 2.75 -22.04 3.92
C ASP A 399 3.44 -22.10 2.57
N PHE A 400 3.41 -21.00 1.81
CA PHE A 400 4.14 -20.91 0.54
C PHE A 400 5.67 -20.97 0.76
N ILE A 401 6.19 -20.22 1.74
CA ILE A 401 7.60 -20.27 2.12
C ILE A 401 8.00 -21.72 2.48
N CYS A 402 7.26 -22.39 3.36
CA CYS A 402 7.55 -23.75 3.80
C CYS A 402 7.51 -24.74 2.62
N SER A 403 6.51 -24.63 1.74
CA SER A 403 6.37 -25.51 0.57
C SER A 403 7.53 -25.42 -0.42
N LYS A 404 8.25 -24.31 -0.43
CA LYS A 404 9.40 -24.07 -1.31
C LYS A 404 10.74 -24.23 -0.59
N SER A 405 10.72 -24.41 0.74
CA SER A 405 11.94 -24.55 1.56
C SER A 405 12.34 -26.01 1.78
N SER A 406 11.42 -26.94 1.50
CA SER A 406 11.64 -28.39 1.54
C SER A 406 12.54 -28.90 0.42
#